data_dbd82508b4d729d95820e670fd9171b6
#
_entry.id   dbd82508b4d729d95820e670fd9171b6
#
_cell.length_a   1.000
_cell.length_b   1.000
_cell.length_c   1.000
_cell.angle_alpha   90.00
_cell.angle_beta   90.00
_cell.angle_gamma   90.00
#
_symmetry.space_group_name_H-M   'P 1'
#
loop_
_entity.id
_entity.type
_entity.pdbx_description
1 polymer ?
#
loop_
_entity_poly.entity_id
_entity_poly.type
_entity_poly.pdbx_seq_one_letter_code
_entity_poly.pdbx_strand_id
1 'polypeptide(L)'
;MAIIGTERHESRRVDRQLRGRAGRQGDPGSSVFYVSFEDTVMRLFASDKVVKLLDRLGLKEEDRIESPMVSRSIENAQKRVEENNFGIRKRLLEYDDVMNAQRKVVYERRHHALIGERIGIDIMNMIYDTIENIVNAYGEKDGYEDLRLDVFKNLCIEMPFDEAKYLKMSAEEQVDEIYDAAITAFNRKAEKMIEVSTPIIKSIVEEHGGKGMVRVPITDGRRVYGINVDLEECYNSGCKVIPKSWQKAMLLMSIDESWKEHLRELDDLKQAVQNASYEQKDPLLIYKLESFKLFKNMVNGMNAKAVSILMRGQIPNLQPAEQQQPQSNSTTSVSSRQPSAAPVSPLGPGAMPARRPNPGYTTHKEEYPGQDAQRQAMRGPQGHQVTNPIIAEKKVGRNDPCPCGSGKKYKNCHGKGM
;
A
#
# COMPACT_ATOMS: atom_id res chain seq x y z
N MET A 1 -30.10 25.28 -31.41
CA MET A 1 -28.78 24.63 -31.44
C MET A 1 -28.92 23.20 -31.96
N ALA A 2 -28.09 22.75 -32.91
CA ALA A 2 -28.07 21.39 -33.43
C ALA A 2 -26.85 20.65 -32.85
N ILE A 3 -27.03 19.42 -32.39
CA ILE A 3 -25.97 18.54 -31.91
C ILE A 3 -25.81 17.40 -32.92
N ILE A 4 -24.59 17.24 -33.44
CA ILE A 4 -24.22 16.16 -34.34
C ILE A 4 -23.18 15.31 -33.60
N GLY A 5 -23.51 14.06 -33.32
CA GLY A 5 -22.57 13.06 -32.77
C GLY A 5 -22.06 12.16 -33.90
N THR A 6 -20.77 11.94 -33.98
CA THR A 6 -20.12 11.11 -35.02
C THR A 6 -19.85 9.68 -34.52
N GLU A 7 -20.12 9.44 -33.24
CA GLU A 7 -20.00 8.12 -32.58
C GLU A 7 -20.89 8.05 -31.35
N ARG A 8 -21.08 6.87 -30.78
CA ARG A 8 -21.72 6.65 -29.48
C ARG A 8 -20.68 6.45 -28.40
N HIS A 9 -20.92 7.07 -27.26
CA HIS A 9 -20.11 6.81 -26.06
C HIS A 9 -20.45 5.45 -25.45
N GLU A 10 -19.54 4.91 -24.64
CA GLU A 10 -19.76 3.67 -23.90
C GLU A 10 -20.96 3.76 -22.94
N SER A 11 -21.26 4.94 -22.43
CA SER A 11 -22.36 5.18 -21.50
C SER A 11 -23.48 6.00 -22.14
N ARG A 12 -24.70 5.48 -22.13
CA ARG A 12 -25.92 6.19 -22.57
C ARG A 12 -26.13 7.50 -21.82
N ARG A 13 -25.65 7.62 -20.59
CA ARG A 13 -25.71 8.85 -19.80
C ARG A 13 -24.92 9.97 -20.46
N VAL A 14 -23.76 9.70 -21.00
CA VAL A 14 -22.92 10.69 -21.69
C VAL A 14 -23.61 11.17 -22.97
N ASP A 15 -24.17 10.24 -23.76
CA ASP A 15 -24.96 10.60 -24.96
C ASP A 15 -26.15 11.49 -24.62
N ARG A 16 -26.87 11.17 -23.50
CA ARG A 16 -27.99 12.00 -23.03
C ARG A 16 -27.53 13.37 -22.56
N GLN A 17 -26.38 13.48 -21.91
CA GLN A 17 -25.80 14.76 -21.52
C GLN A 17 -25.43 15.61 -22.74
N LEU A 18 -24.90 14.97 -23.80
CA LEU A 18 -24.60 15.64 -25.05
C LEU A 18 -25.86 16.14 -25.72
N ARG A 19 -26.89 15.28 -25.85
CA ARG A 19 -28.22 15.67 -26.37
C ARG A 19 -28.85 16.80 -25.57
N GLY A 20 -28.74 16.76 -24.27
CA GLY A 20 -29.28 17.76 -23.33
C GLY A 20 -28.59 19.14 -23.43
N ARG A 21 -27.58 19.29 -24.28
CA ARG A 21 -27.01 20.60 -24.57
C ARG A 21 -27.85 21.38 -25.60
N ALA A 22 -28.68 20.70 -26.40
CA ALA A 22 -29.68 21.32 -27.27
C ALA A 22 -31.00 21.54 -26.48
N GLY A 23 -31.76 22.55 -26.86
CA GLY A 23 -33.07 22.81 -26.26
C GLY A 23 -33.06 23.29 -24.81
N ARG A 24 -32.01 23.92 -24.35
CA ARG A 24 -31.95 24.46 -22.99
C ARG A 24 -32.91 25.62 -22.81
N GLN A 25 -33.57 25.68 -21.66
CA GLN A 25 -34.56 26.70 -21.29
C GLN A 25 -35.74 26.82 -22.29
N GLY A 26 -36.05 25.73 -23.01
CA GLY A 26 -37.14 25.72 -23.95
C GLY A 26 -36.78 26.18 -25.35
N ASP A 27 -35.51 26.53 -25.63
CA ASP A 27 -35.04 26.88 -26.96
C ASP A 27 -35.16 25.72 -27.95
N PRO A 28 -35.54 25.97 -29.24
CA PRO A 28 -35.59 24.91 -30.24
C PRO A 28 -34.20 24.29 -30.45
N GLY A 29 -34.14 22.95 -30.39
CA GLY A 29 -32.90 22.20 -30.54
C GLY A 29 -33.15 20.85 -31.22
N SER A 30 -32.12 20.37 -31.92
CA SER A 30 -32.12 19.05 -32.55
C SER A 30 -30.84 18.28 -32.18
N SER A 31 -30.92 16.96 -32.23
CA SER A 31 -29.74 16.11 -32.04
C SER A 31 -29.82 14.89 -32.96
N VAL A 32 -28.72 14.56 -33.62
CA VAL A 32 -28.58 13.38 -34.47
C VAL A 32 -27.24 12.72 -34.19
N PHE A 33 -27.21 11.38 -34.23
CA PHE A 33 -25.97 10.61 -34.14
C PHE A 33 -25.78 9.76 -35.37
N TYR A 34 -24.62 9.89 -35.99
CA TYR A 34 -24.14 9.02 -37.06
C TYR A 34 -23.18 8.01 -36.42
N VAL A 35 -23.41 6.72 -36.65
CA VAL A 35 -22.69 5.63 -36.00
C VAL A 35 -22.27 4.62 -37.05
N SER A 36 -21.02 4.20 -37.02
CA SER A 36 -20.50 3.11 -37.84
C SER A 36 -20.56 1.77 -37.07
N PHE A 37 -20.71 0.67 -37.81
CA PHE A 37 -20.55 -0.67 -37.24
C PHE A 37 -19.10 -0.97 -36.87
N GLU A 38 -18.15 -0.18 -37.34
CA GLU A 38 -16.73 -0.24 -36.99
C GLU A 38 -16.40 0.47 -35.66
N ASP A 39 -17.33 1.30 -35.15
CA ASP A 39 -17.14 1.99 -33.87
C ASP A 39 -16.88 1.00 -32.75
N THR A 40 -16.05 1.41 -31.75
CA THR A 40 -15.60 0.58 -30.65
C THR A 40 -16.73 -0.10 -29.90
N VAL A 41 -17.82 0.61 -29.63
CA VAL A 41 -19.00 0.08 -28.93
C VAL A 41 -19.68 -1.01 -29.77
N MET A 42 -19.74 -0.82 -31.08
CA MET A 42 -20.37 -1.78 -32.00
C MET A 42 -19.47 -3.02 -32.19
N ARG A 43 -18.18 -2.85 -32.37
CA ARG A 43 -17.21 -3.97 -32.51
C ARG A 43 -17.15 -4.89 -31.31
N LEU A 44 -17.32 -4.34 -30.10
CA LEU A 44 -17.26 -5.12 -28.87
C LEU A 44 -18.55 -5.94 -28.61
N PHE A 45 -19.73 -5.46 -29.06
CA PHE A 45 -21.00 -5.98 -28.62
C PHE A 45 -22.03 -6.18 -29.76
N ALA A 46 -21.71 -5.75 -30.97
CA ALA A 46 -22.55 -6.08 -32.12
C ALA A 46 -22.52 -7.60 -32.34
N SER A 47 -23.68 -8.20 -32.29
CA SER A 47 -23.79 -9.63 -32.60
C SER A 47 -23.37 -9.85 -34.05
N ASP A 48 -22.45 -10.84 -34.28
CA ASP A 48 -22.07 -11.30 -35.63
C ASP A 48 -23.29 -11.59 -36.52
N LYS A 49 -24.44 -11.81 -35.91
CA LYS A 49 -25.73 -12.02 -36.64
C LYS A 49 -26.21 -10.72 -37.34
N VAL A 50 -25.99 -9.55 -36.73
CA VAL A 50 -26.42 -8.26 -37.31
C VAL A 50 -25.52 -7.92 -38.50
N VAL A 51 -24.21 -8.11 -38.35
CA VAL A 51 -23.24 -7.91 -39.44
C VAL A 51 -23.56 -8.86 -40.59
N LYS A 52 -23.73 -10.14 -40.37
CA LYS A 52 -24.09 -11.15 -41.38
C LYS A 52 -25.46 -10.89 -42.02
N LEU A 53 -26.40 -10.27 -41.31
CA LEU A 53 -27.70 -9.90 -41.85
C LEU A 53 -27.55 -8.72 -42.82
N LEU A 54 -26.73 -7.76 -42.46
CA LEU A 54 -26.47 -6.57 -43.33
C LEU A 54 -25.72 -6.97 -44.60
N ASP A 55 -24.72 -7.87 -44.49
CA ASP A 55 -24.00 -8.44 -45.60
C ASP A 55 -24.96 -9.17 -46.60
N ARG A 56 -25.96 -9.89 -46.05
CA ARG A 56 -26.99 -10.58 -46.88
C ARG A 56 -27.95 -9.62 -47.59
N LEU A 57 -28.15 -8.41 -47.02
CA LEU A 57 -29.02 -7.40 -47.61
C LEU A 57 -28.35 -6.64 -48.76
N GLY A 58 -27.06 -6.92 -49.03
CA GLY A 58 -26.31 -6.34 -50.14
C GLY A 58 -26.10 -4.82 -50.03
N LEU A 59 -26.08 -4.31 -48.81
CA LEU A 59 -25.86 -2.88 -48.52
C LEU A 59 -24.42 -2.49 -48.85
N LYS A 60 -24.26 -1.35 -49.53
CA LYS A 60 -22.95 -0.78 -49.83
C LYS A 60 -22.43 0.02 -48.63
N GLU A 61 -21.13 0.21 -48.55
CA GLU A 61 -20.48 0.97 -47.46
C GLU A 61 -21.00 2.40 -47.29
N GLU A 62 -21.54 2.98 -48.36
CA GLU A 62 -22.06 4.35 -48.40
C GLU A 62 -23.55 4.45 -48.00
N ASP A 63 -24.25 3.32 -47.84
CA ASP A 63 -25.68 3.33 -47.56
C ASP A 63 -26.00 3.72 -46.12
N ARG A 64 -26.91 4.68 -45.97
CA ARG A 64 -27.41 5.12 -44.67
C ARG A 64 -28.60 4.25 -44.22
N ILE A 65 -28.48 3.59 -43.10
CA ILE A 65 -29.48 2.70 -42.55
C ILE A 65 -30.21 3.39 -41.38
N GLU A 66 -31.49 3.64 -41.54
CA GLU A 66 -32.38 4.11 -40.48
C GLU A 66 -33.38 2.98 -40.11
N SER A 67 -33.11 2.26 -39.03
CA SER A 67 -33.96 1.16 -38.58
C SER A 67 -34.12 1.16 -37.07
N PRO A 68 -35.35 1.01 -36.55
CA PRO A 68 -35.56 0.82 -35.11
C PRO A 68 -34.82 -0.40 -34.54
N MET A 69 -34.58 -1.42 -35.35
CA MET A 69 -33.86 -2.64 -34.99
C MET A 69 -32.38 -2.33 -34.69
N VAL A 70 -31.74 -1.54 -35.57
CA VAL A 70 -30.35 -1.11 -35.41
C VAL A 70 -30.23 -0.21 -34.20
N SER A 71 -31.13 0.75 -33.99
CA SER A 71 -31.12 1.60 -32.79
C SER A 71 -31.22 0.79 -31.48
N ARG A 72 -32.08 -0.21 -31.42
CA ARG A 72 -32.19 -1.13 -30.27
C ARG A 72 -30.92 -1.98 -30.08
N SER A 73 -30.27 -2.39 -31.18
CA SER A 73 -29.01 -3.13 -31.11
C SER A 73 -27.90 -2.27 -30.46
N ILE A 74 -27.81 -1.00 -30.88
CA ILE A 74 -26.87 -0.02 -30.31
C ILE A 74 -27.14 0.19 -28.81
N GLU A 75 -28.40 0.39 -28.40
CA GLU A 75 -28.76 0.54 -27.01
C GLU A 75 -28.44 -0.69 -26.17
N ASN A 76 -28.66 -1.88 -26.70
CA ASN A 76 -28.30 -3.13 -26.02
C ASN A 76 -26.79 -3.32 -25.90
N ALA A 77 -26.01 -2.90 -26.91
CA ALA A 77 -24.57 -2.90 -26.87
C ALA A 77 -24.07 -1.97 -25.75
N GLN A 78 -24.54 -0.73 -25.74
CA GLN A 78 -24.18 0.23 -24.67
C GLN A 78 -24.58 -0.29 -23.27
N LYS A 79 -25.75 -0.91 -23.13
CA LYS A 79 -26.19 -1.48 -21.85
C LYS A 79 -25.25 -2.57 -21.36
N ARG A 80 -24.79 -3.45 -22.24
CA ARG A 80 -23.81 -4.50 -21.89
C ARG A 80 -22.45 -3.91 -21.47
N VAL A 81 -21.97 -2.84 -22.16
CA VAL A 81 -20.76 -2.13 -21.76
C VAL A 81 -20.94 -1.51 -20.37
N GLU A 82 -22.08 -0.83 -20.14
CA GLU A 82 -22.38 -0.24 -18.83
C GLU A 82 -22.43 -1.28 -17.73
N GLU A 83 -23.04 -2.44 -17.95
CA GLU A 83 -23.14 -3.56 -16.99
C GLU A 83 -21.75 -4.13 -16.69
N ASN A 84 -20.91 -4.33 -17.70
CA ASN A 84 -19.54 -4.80 -17.52
C ASN A 84 -18.71 -3.79 -16.71
N ASN A 85 -18.74 -2.52 -17.11
CA ASN A 85 -18.01 -1.45 -16.41
C ASN A 85 -18.53 -1.26 -14.97
N PHE A 86 -19.83 -1.44 -14.75
CA PHE A 86 -20.41 -1.44 -13.40
C PHE A 86 -19.86 -2.58 -12.56
N GLY A 87 -19.79 -3.80 -13.11
CA GLY A 87 -19.23 -4.95 -12.43
C GLY A 87 -17.76 -4.75 -12.03
N ILE A 88 -16.95 -4.19 -12.92
CA ILE A 88 -15.55 -3.86 -12.64
C ILE A 88 -15.46 -2.82 -11.51
N ARG A 89 -16.21 -1.72 -11.60
CA ARG A 89 -16.20 -0.68 -10.55
C ARG A 89 -16.69 -1.22 -9.20
N LYS A 90 -17.72 -2.06 -9.19
CA LYS A 90 -18.23 -2.68 -7.96
C LYS A 90 -17.15 -3.52 -7.28
N ARG A 91 -16.43 -4.36 -8.04
CA ARG A 91 -15.32 -5.14 -7.50
C ARG A 91 -14.21 -4.25 -6.92
N LEU A 92 -13.83 -3.19 -7.64
CA LEU A 92 -12.81 -2.25 -7.14
C LEU A 92 -13.22 -1.64 -5.79
N LEU A 93 -14.49 -1.22 -5.65
CA LEU A 93 -15.01 -0.69 -4.38
C LEU A 93 -14.97 -1.73 -3.26
N GLU A 94 -15.32 -2.98 -3.55
CA GLU A 94 -15.29 -4.07 -2.55
C GLU A 94 -13.87 -4.34 -2.01
N TYR A 95 -12.83 -4.19 -2.84
CA TYR A 95 -11.42 -4.23 -2.41
C TYR A 95 -11.03 -2.96 -1.62
N ASP A 96 -11.44 -1.79 -2.12
CA ASP A 96 -11.12 -0.51 -1.48
C ASP A 96 -11.79 -0.34 -0.12
N ASP A 97 -12.95 -0.93 0.11
CA ASP A 97 -13.65 -0.89 1.40
C ASP A 97 -12.83 -1.51 2.52
N VAL A 98 -12.10 -2.60 2.25
CA VAL A 98 -11.19 -3.24 3.23
C VAL A 98 -10.06 -2.28 3.59
N MET A 99 -9.39 -1.72 2.58
CA MET A 99 -8.30 -0.76 2.79
C MET A 99 -8.79 0.50 3.51
N ASN A 100 -9.98 1.00 3.18
CA ASN A 100 -10.57 2.19 3.81
C ASN A 100 -10.90 1.96 5.29
N ALA A 101 -11.36 0.76 5.67
CA ALA A 101 -11.58 0.40 7.06
C ALA A 101 -10.27 0.44 7.87
N GLN A 102 -9.21 -0.16 7.34
CA GLN A 102 -7.87 -0.14 7.95
C GLN A 102 -7.29 1.28 8.02
N ARG A 103 -7.46 2.06 6.94
CA ARG A 103 -7.01 3.47 6.88
C ARG A 103 -7.64 4.31 7.99
N LYS A 104 -8.92 4.16 8.26
CA LYS A 104 -9.60 4.89 9.33
C LYS A 104 -8.93 4.65 10.69
N VAL A 105 -8.64 3.40 11.03
CA VAL A 105 -7.98 3.03 12.29
C VAL A 105 -6.59 3.65 12.40
N VAL A 106 -5.78 3.56 11.33
CA VAL A 106 -4.42 4.10 11.33
C VAL A 106 -4.44 5.64 11.39
N TYR A 107 -5.33 6.28 10.65
CA TYR A 107 -5.43 7.74 10.63
C TYR A 107 -5.97 8.32 11.94
N GLU A 108 -6.84 7.61 12.63
CA GLU A 108 -7.31 7.97 13.97
C GLU A 108 -6.16 7.91 14.98
N ARG A 109 -5.38 6.83 15.00
CA ARG A 109 -4.14 6.75 15.80
C ARG A 109 -3.16 7.86 15.47
N ARG A 110 -2.94 8.12 14.20
CA ARG A 110 -2.05 9.19 13.75
C ARG A 110 -2.54 10.56 14.19
N HIS A 111 -3.83 10.79 14.14
CA HIS A 111 -4.46 12.03 14.59
C HIS A 111 -4.27 12.25 16.09
N HIS A 112 -4.50 11.23 16.92
CA HIS A 112 -4.23 11.29 18.36
C HIS A 112 -2.76 11.60 18.65
N ALA A 113 -1.85 10.94 17.97
CA ALA A 113 -0.42 11.21 18.10
C ALA A 113 -0.06 12.64 17.65
N LEU A 114 -0.69 13.18 16.60
CA LEU A 114 -0.43 14.53 16.07
C LEU A 114 -0.91 15.62 17.00
N ILE A 115 -2.11 15.49 17.59
CA ILE A 115 -2.64 16.46 18.55
C ILE A 115 -1.88 16.38 19.88
N GLY A 116 -1.37 15.21 20.21
CA GLY A 116 -0.62 15.00 21.46
C GLY A 116 -1.49 14.62 22.65
N GLU A 117 -2.78 14.36 22.41
CA GLU A 117 -3.68 13.82 23.39
C GLU A 117 -3.45 12.31 23.59
N ARG A 118 -3.46 11.87 24.85
CA ARG A 118 -3.38 10.44 25.23
C ARG A 118 -2.12 9.68 24.81
N ILE A 119 -1.06 10.35 24.31
CA ILE A 119 0.18 9.69 23.85
C ILE A 119 0.73 8.73 24.93
N GLY A 120 0.72 9.13 26.19
CA GLY A 120 1.17 8.28 27.29
C GLY A 120 0.38 6.97 27.39
N ILE A 121 -0.95 7.03 27.31
CA ILE A 121 -1.83 5.86 27.35
C ILE A 121 -1.61 4.96 26.14
N ASP A 122 -1.49 5.56 24.95
CA ASP A 122 -1.23 4.79 23.73
C ASP A 122 0.09 4.04 23.81
N ILE A 123 1.16 4.68 24.34
CA ILE A 123 2.45 4.04 24.51
C ILE A 123 2.38 2.92 25.57
N MET A 124 1.69 3.12 26.69
CA MET A 124 1.50 2.10 27.71
C MET A 124 0.78 0.87 27.14
N ASN A 125 -0.29 1.08 26.34
CA ASN A 125 -0.99 -0.01 25.65
C ASN A 125 -0.06 -0.71 24.64
N MET A 126 0.76 0.04 23.89
CA MET A 126 1.71 -0.54 22.94
C MET A 126 2.79 -1.39 23.64
N ILE A 127 3.25 -0.96 24.80
CA ILE A 127 4.19 -1.74 25.64
C ILE A 127 3.52 -3.03 26.09
N TYR A 128 2.29 -2.94 26.61
CA TYR A 128 1.51 -4.10 27.04
C TYR A 128 1.28 -5.10 25.90
N ASP A 129 0.73 -4.63 24.76
CA ASP A 129 0.51 -5.47 23.57
C ASP A 129 1.80 -6.15 23.10
N THR A 130 2.93 -5.43 23.15
CA THR A 130 4.23 -5.96 22.74
C THR A 130 4.68 -7.08 23.67
N ILE A 131 4.54 -6.89 24.98
CA ILE A 131 4.89 -7.90 25.99
C ILE A 131 3.98 -9.12 25.86
N GLU A 132 2.66 -8.91 25.75
CA GLU A 132 1.70 -10.00 25.55
C GLU A 132 2.04 -10.83 24.30
N ASN A 133 2.36 -10.18 23.18
CA ASN A 133 2.76 -10.89 21.96
C ASN A 133 4.07 -11.68 22.15
N ILE A 134 5.05 -11.14 22.88
CA ILE A 134 6.31 -11.82 23.19
C ILE A 134 6.03 -13.03 24.10
N VAL A 135 5.34 -12.87 25.21
CA VAL A 135 5.03 -13.96 26.15
C VAL A 135 4.21 -15.07 25.46
N ASN A 136 3.22 -14.71 24.66
CA ASN A 136 2.40 -15.69 23.92
C ASN A 136 3.19 -16.46 22.85
N ALA A 137 4.29 -15.91 22.33
CA ALA A 137 5.15 -16.62 21.38
C ALA A 137 5.99 -17.71 22.04
N TYR A 138 6.27 -17.61 23.33
CA TYR A 138 7.11 -18.53 24.11
C TYR A 138 6.35 -19.29 25.20
N GLY A 139 5.05 -19.55 24.98
CA GLY A 139 4.15 -20.20 25.95
C GLY A 139 4.48 -21.65 26.35
N GLU A 140 5.58 -22.24 25.83
CA GLU A 140 6.08 -23.54 26.22
C GLU A 140 7.19 -23.40 27.26
N LYS A 141 7.22 -24.34 28.22
CA LYS A 141 8.05 -24.28 29.44
C LYS A 141 9.58 -24.24 29.21
N ASP A 142 10.04 -24.47 28.00
CA ASP A 142 11.47 -24.50 27.65
C ASP A 142 11.95 -23.18 26.95
N GLY A 143 11.10 -22.16 26.89
CA GLY A 143 11.37 -20.92 26.15
C GLY A 143 11.93 -19.74 26.98
N TYR A 144 12.41 -19.96 28.22
CA TYR A 144 12.85 -18.87 29.11
C TYR A 144 14.00 -18.02 28.54
N GLU A 145 15.04 -18.62 27.98
CA GLU A 145 16.17 -17.88 27.42
C GLU A 145 15.77 -17.09 26.16
N ASP A 146 14.92 -17.66 25.32
CA ASP A 146 14.42 -16.97 24.14
C ASP A 146 13.49 -15.81 24.51
N LEU A 147 12.62 -16.02 25.50
CA LEU A 147 11.77 -14.97 26.08
C LEU A 147 12.63 -13.83 26.64
N ARG A 148 13.65 -14.15 27.42
CA ARG A 148 14.61 -13.21 28.01
C ARG A 148 15.32 -12.37 26.92
N LEU A 149 15.79 -13.03 25.87
CA LEU A 149 16.44 -12.37 24.75
C LEU A 149 15.50 -11.41 24.00
N ASP A 150 14.26 -11.82 23.75
CA ASP A 150 13.29 -10.97 23.07
C ASP A 150 12.80 -9.82 23.95
N VAL A 151 12.63 -10.01 25.25
CA VAL A 151 12.37 -8.92 26.21
C VAL A 151 13.53 -7.94 26.21
N PHE A 152 14.78 -8.40 26.30
CA PHE A 152 15.94 -7.52 26.23
C PHE A 152 16.04 -6.76 24.90
N LYS A 153 15.82 -7.45 23.80
CA LYS A 153 15.89 -6.88 22.45
C LYS A 153 14.83 -5.80 22.17
N ASN A 154 13.61 -6.02 22.63
CA ASN A 154 12.50 -5.11 22.37
C ASN A 154 12.34 -4.01 23.42
N LEU A 155 12.55 -4.33 24.69
CA LEU A 155 12.29 -3.44 25.83
C LEU A 155 13.57 -2.88 26.47
N CYS A 156 14.74 -3.42 26.16
CA CYS A 156 16.03 -3.03 26.76
C CYS A 156 16.02 -3.05 28.30
N ILE A 157 15.34 -4.03 28.87
CA ILE A 157 15.30 -4.32 30.29
C ILE A 157 15.87 -5.72 30.55
N GLU A 158 16.41 -5.94 31.75
CA GLU A 158 16.71 -7.28 32.23
C GLU A 158 15.42 -7.97 32.67
N MET A 159 15.39 -9.28 32.55
CA MET A 159 14.24 -10.09 32.97
C MET A 159 13.99 -9.91 34.49
N PRO A 160 12.77 -9.54 34.91
CA PRO A 160 12.47 -9.26 36.30
C PRO A 160 12.38 -10.53 37.20
N PHE A 161 12.35 -11.71 36.60
CA PHE A 161 12.28 -13.00 37.33
C PHE A 161 13.23 -14.02 36.71
N ASP A 162 13.56 -15.03 37.51
CA ASP A 162 14.42 -16.15 37.13
C ASP A 162 13.63 -17.31 36.51
N GLU A 163 14.34 -18.29 35.96
CA GLU A 163 13.75 -19.47 35.32
C GLU A 163 12.89 -20.30 36.28
N ALA A 164 13.31 -20.40 37.56
CA ALA A 164 12.57 -21.15 38.56
C ALA A 164 11.20 -20.52 38.88
N LYS A 165 11.11 -19.19 38.78
CA LYS A 165 9.86 -18.44 38.94
C LYS A 165 9.01 -18.52 37.64
N TYR A 166 9.65 -18.39 36.46
CA TYR A 166 9.00 -18.55 35.17
C TYR A 166 8.18 -19.83 35.03
N LEU A 167 8.74 -20.96 35.46
CA LEU A 167 8.07 -22.26 35.40
C LEU A 167 6.80 -22.38 36.27
N LYS A 168 6.64 -21.47 37.23
CA LYS A 168 5.52 -21.47 38.21
C LYS A 168 4.47 -20.42 37.87
N MET A 169 4.84 -19.40 37.14
CA MET A 169 3.95 -18.28 36.78
C MET A 169 3.02 -18.62 35.64
N SER A 170 1.84 -18.06 35.69
CA SER A 170 0.96 -18.00 34.53
C SER A 170 1.46 -17.00 33.50
N ALA A 171 0.99 -17.09 32.25
CA ALA A 171 1.34 -16.12 31.19
C ALA A 171 0.91 -14.69 31.57
N GLU A 172 -0.22 -14.54 32.24
CA GLU A 172 -0.73 -13.22 32.70
C GLU A 172 0.21 -12.62 33.76
N GLU A 173 0.64 -13.40 34.76
CA GLU A 173 1.59 -12.95 35.78
C GLU A 173 2.95 -12.57 35.16
N GLN A 174 3.42 -13.31 34.16
CA GLN A 174 4.64 -12.96 33.41
C GLN A 174 4.50 -11.61 32.70
N VAL A 175 3.37 -11.38 32.02
CA VAL A 175 3.09 -10.12 31.35
C VAL A 175 3.08 -8.96 32.33
N ASP A 176 2.42 -9.10 33.47
CA ASP A 176 2.27 -8.04 34.46
C ASP A 176 3.65 -7.67 35.09
N GLU A 177 4.48 -8.65 35.46
CA GLU A 177 5.81 -8.36 36.03
C GLU A 177 6.75 -7.71 35.00
N ILE A 178 6.74 -8.18 33.76
CA ILE A 178 7.54 -7.58 32.68
C ILE A 178 7.05 -6.16 32.40
N TYR A 179 5.73 -5.94 32.40
CA TYR A 179 5.13 -4.63 32.19
C TYR A 179 5.52 -3.63 33.26
N ASP A 180 5.45 -3.98 34.54
CA ASP A 180 5.84 -3.10 35.64
C ASP A 180 7.33 -2.72 35.56
N ALA A 181 8.18 -3.68 35.23
CA ALA A 181 9.60 -3.43 35.01
C ALA A 181 9.84 -2.49 33.79
N ALA A 182 9.09 -2.70 32.70
CA ALA A 182 9.18 -1.89 31.48
C ALA A 182 8.73 -0.45 31.72
N ILE A 183 7.61 -0.23 32.41
CA ILE A 183 7.11 1.11 32.76
C ILE A 183 8.08 1.84 33.68
N THR A 184 8.62 1.15 34.66
CA THR A 184 9.63 1.73 35.57
C THR A 184 10.87 2.18 34.78
N ALA A 185 11.37 1.34 33.86
CA ALA A 185 12.51 1.68 33.02
C ALA A 185 12.19 2.83 32.07
N PHE A 186 10.99 2.87 31.50
CA PHE A 186 10.54 3.94 30.60
C PHE A 186 10.48 5.30 31.32
N ASN A 187 9.89 5.35 32.51
CA ASN A 187 9.81 6.56 33.30
C ASN A 187 11.20 7.06 33.72
N ARG A 188 12.07 6.17 34.19
CA ARG A 188 13.45 6.49 34.53
C ARG A 188 14.23 7.09 33.37
N LYS A 189 14.00 6.62 32.14
CA LYS A 189 14.64 7.18 30.94
C LYS A 189 14.11 8.56 30.62
N ALA A 190 12.81 8.80 30.75
CA ALA A 190 12.24 10.13 30.58
C ALA A 190 12.81 11.13 31.60
N GLU A 191 12.94 10.73 32.85
CA GLU A 191 13.57 11.54 33.91
C GLU A 191 15.03 11.85 33.60
N LYS A 192 15.79 10.86 33.13
CA LYS A 192 17.20 11.06 32.75
C LYS A 192 17.34 12.00 31.55
N MET A 193 16.41 11.95 30.57
CA MET A 193 16.40 12.92 29.47
C MET A 193 16.19 14.35 29.99
N ILE A 194 15.29 14.54 30.95
CA ILE A 194 15.04 15.84 31.58
C ILE A 194 16.28 16.31 32.35
N GLU A 195 16.87 15.45 33.17
CA GLU A 195 18.06 15.76 33.96
C GLU A 195 19.24 16.23 33.09
N VAL A 196 19.53 15.51 32.03
CA VAL A 196 20.61 15.86 31.07
C VAL A 196 20.32 17.13 30.30
N SER A 197 19.06 17.37 29.92
CA SER A 197 18.67 18.54 29.10
C SER A 197 18.62 19.84 29.90
N THR A 198 18.25 19.77 31.18
CA THR A 198 17.98 20.95 31.98
C THR A 198 19.16 21.94 32.09
N PRO A 199 20.40 21.53 32.37
CA PRO A 199 21.55 22.45 32.41
C PRO A 199 21.85 23.02 31.02
N ILE A 200 21.72 22.24 29.97
CA ILE A 200 21.99 22.68 28.58
C ILE A 200 20.98 23.76 28.16
N ILE A 201 19.70 23.53 28.41
CA ILE A 201 18.65 24.49 28.05
C ILE A 201 18.78 25.78 28.85
N LYS A 202 19.13 25.69 30.12
CA LYS A 202 19.38 26.91 30.97
C LYS A 202 20.52 27.77 30.40
N SER A 203 21.65 27.15 30.05
CA SER A 203 22.79 27.85 29.44
C SER A 203 22.38 28.52 28.11
N ILE A 204 21.65 27.83 27.23
CA ILE A 204 21.18 28.38 25.95
C ILE A 204 20.23 29.57 26.17
N VAL A 205 19.34 29.52 27.17
CA VAL A 205 18.43 30.62 27.51
C VAL A 205 19.17 31.83 28.02
N GLU A 206 20.16 31.63 28.88
CA GLU A 206 21.01 32.71 29.42
C GLU A 206 21.85 33.42 28.34
N GLU A 207 22.35 32.64 27.36
CA GLU A 207 23.19 33.17 26.29
C GLU A 207 22.39 33.83 25.14
N HIS A 208 21.22 33.24 24.76
CA HIS A 208 20.47 33.64 23.56
C HIS A 208 19.10 34.27 23.81
N GLY A 209 18.70 34.51 25.08
CA GLY A 209 17.50 35.28 25.42
C GLY A 209 16.17 34.51 25.33
N GLY A 210 16.16 33.20 25.38
CA GLY A 210 14.98 32.39 25.66
C GLY A 210 13.94 32.22 24.55
N LYS A 211 14.13 32.80 23.36
CA LYS A 211 13.19 32.68 22.25
C LYS A 211 13.78 31.86 21.08
N GLY A 212 13.00 30.95 20.51
CA GLY A 212 13.37 30.21 19.32
C GLY A 212 13.16 28.70 19.43
N MET A 213 13.48 27.99 18.35
CA MET A 213 13.42 26.57 18.29
C MET A 213 14.79 25.93 18.48
N VAL A 214 14.90 24.96 19.36
CA VAL A 214 16.12 24.20 19.60
C VAL A 214 15.93 22.77 19.08
N ARG A 215 16.95 22.26 18.41
CA ARG A 215 16.98 20.90 17.94
C ARG A 215 17.76 20.01 18.91
N VAL A 216 17.05 19.18 19.67
CA VAL A 216 17.62 18.24 20.63
C VAL A 216 17.95 16.94 19.92
N PRO A 217 19.22 16.49 19.91
CA PRO A 217 19.59 15.19 19.38
C PRO A 217 19.23 14.08 20.35
N ILE A 218 18.54 13.04 19.88
CA ILE A 218 18.24 11.84 20.67
C ILE A 218 18.69 10.63 19.83
N THR A 219 19.33 9.65 20.43
CA THR A 219 19.82 8.46 19.74
C THR A 219 19.19 7.20 20.31
N ASP A 220 18.94 6.22 19.45
CA ASP A 220 18.55 4.86 19.81
C ASP A 220 19.75 3.88 19.83
N GLY A 221 20.97 4.43 19.78
CA GLY A 221 22.21 3.67 19.66
C GLY A 221 22.60 3.29 18.23
N ARG A 222 21.70 3.46 17.25
CA ARG A 222 21.94 3.19 15.83
C ARG A 222 21.79 4.45 14.96
N ARG A 223 20.77 5.27 15.26
CA ARG A 223 20.44 6.49 14.54
C ARG A 223 20.36 7.67 15.49
N VAL A 224 20.59 8.86 14.97
CA VAL A 224 20.40 10.10 15.70
C VAL A 224 19.19 10.82 15.10
N TYR A 225 18.24 11.15 15.95
CA TYR A 225 17.01 11.87 15.62
C TYR A 225 17.09 13.28 16.16
N GLY A 226 16.72 14.26 15.37
CA GLY A 226 16.66 15.66 15.82
C GLY A 226 15.22 16.05 16.13
N ILE A 227 14.93 16.32 17.39
CA ILE A 227 13.61 16.77 17.84
C ILE A 227 13.62 18.27 18.01
N ASN A 228 12.73 18.97 17.31
CA ASN A 228 12.59 20.41 17.46
C ASN A 228 11.63 20.71 18.61
N VAL A 229 12.08 21.50 19.55
CA VAL A 229 11.29 21.96 20.70
C VAL A 229 11.37 23.49 20.82
N ASP A 230 10.29 24.10 21.26
CA ASP A 230 10.30 25.52 21.58
C ASP A 230 11.11 25.76 22.86
N LEU A 231 12.03 26.72 22.81
CA LEU A 231 12.98 27.02 23.92
C LEU A 231 12.28 27.56 25.14
N GLU A 232 11.32 28.46 24.94
CA GLU A 232 10.55 29.08 26.02
C GLU A 232 9.66 28.06 26.72
N GLU A 233 8.93 27.23 25.94
CA GLU A 233 8.10 26.16 26.46
C GLU A 233 8.95 25.12 27.21
N CYS A 234 10.12 24.75 26.65
CA CYS A 234 11.04 23.81 27.27
C CYS A 234 11.58 24.32 28.60
N TYR A 235 11.98 25.58 28.69
CA TYR A 235 12.46 26.19 29.92
C TYR A 235 11.36 26.25 30.99
N ASN A 236 10.18 26.76 30.63
CA ASN A 236 9.03 26.92 31.54
C ASN A 236 8.50 25.58 32.06
N SER A 237 8.54 24.52 31.25
CA SER A 237 8.09 23.18 31.66
C SER A 237 9.15 22.36 32.43
N GLY A 238 10.35 22.91 32.62
CA GLY A 238 11.49 22.19 33.19
C GLY A 238 11.88 20.99 32.30
N CYS A 239 11.97 21.20 31.00
CA CYS A 239 12.35 20.23 29.97
C CYS A 239 11.42 19.01 29.79
N LYS A 240 10.22 19.00 30.43
CA LYS A 240 9.24 17.91 30.30
C LYS A 240 8.68 17.79 28.88
N VAL A 241 8.81 18.82 28.06
CA VAL A 241 8.41 18.80 26.64
C VAL A 241 9.31 17.88 25.81
N ILE A 242 10.59 17.72 26.17
CA ILE A 242 11.54 16.91 25.38
C ILE A 242 11.11 15.44 25.27
N PRO A 243 10.90 14.68 26.38
CA PRO A 243 10.43 13.31 26.26
C PRO A 243 9.05 13.20 25.59
N LYS A 244 8.14 14.14 25.80
CA LYS A 244 6.84 14.16 25.13
C LYS A 244 6.98 14.33 23.61
N SER A 245 7.81 15.28 23.17
CA SER A 245 8.09 15.53 21.75
C SER A 245 8.80 14.33 21.10
N TRP A 246 9.69 13.65 21.84
CA TRP A 246 10.31 12.41 21.43
C TRP A 246 9.28 11.31 21.20
N GLN A 247 8.41 11.07 22.18
CA GLN A 247 7.33 10.09 22.09
C GLN A 247 6.44 10.36 20.89
N LYS A 248 6.00 11.61 20.71
CA LYS A 248 5.18 12.04 19.57
C LYS A 248 5.86 11.78 18.23
N ALA A 249 7.12 12.18 18.09
CA ALA A 249 7.87 12.04 16.85
C ALA A 249 8.09 10.58 16.47
N MET A 250 8.43 9.72 17.44
CA MET A 250 8.66 8.30 17.18
C MET A 250 7.38 7.55 16.87
N LEU A 251 6.28 7.91 17.52
CA LEU A 251 4.97 7.35 17.20
C LEU A 251 4.57 7.67 15.77
N LEU A 252 4.63 8.94 15.38
CA LEU A 252 4.29 9.38 14.02
C LEU A 252 5.17 8.71 12.97
N MET A 253 6.49 8.65 13.21
CA MET A 253 7.42 8.01 12.30
C MET A 253 7.10 6.51 12.13
N SER A 254 6.86 5.81 13.23
CA SER A 254 6.56 4.37 13.19
C SER A 254 5.23 4.07 12.48
N ILE A 255 4.21 4.90 12.71
CA ILE A 255 2.92 4.80 12.01
C ILE A 255 3.11 5.00 10.51
N ASP A 256 3.79 6.08 10.10
CA ASP A 256 3.94 6.46 8.70
C ASP A 256 4.79 5.44 7.92
N GLU A 257 5.88 4.92 8.50
CA GLU A 257 6.71 3.90 7.87
C GLU A 257 5.98 2.56 7.73
N SER A 258 5.33 2.10 8.81
CA SER A 258 4.62 0.80 8.80
C SER A 258 3.41 0.84 7.87
N TRP A 259 2.69 1.96 7.83
CA TRP A 259 1.55 2.12 6.93
C TRP A 259 1.95 2.13 5.44
N LYS A 260 3.06 2.78 5.10
CA LYS A 260 3.58 2.76 3.72
C LYS A 260 3.94 1.35 3.27
N GLU A 261 4.58 0.57 4.12
CA GLU A 261 4.94 -0.80 3.79
C GLU A 261 3.70 -1.68 3.65
N HIS A 262 2.77 -1.55 4.58
CA HIS A 262 1.51 -2.28 4.54
C HIS A 262 0.69 -2.00 3.27
N LEU A 263 0.68 -0.77 2.76
CA LEU A 263 0.02 -0.46 1.49
C LEU A 263 0.64 -1.21 0.31
N ARG A 264 1.97 -1.40 0.29
CA ARG A 264 2.65 -2.21 -0.72
C ARG A 264 2.28 -3.69 -0.60
N GLU A 265 2.30 -4.22 0.62
CA GLU A 265 1.89 -5.61 0.89
C GLU A 265 0.43 -5.86 0.47
N LEU A 266 -0.47 -4.89 0.68
CA LEU A 266 -1.86 -4.98 0.22
C LEU A 266 -1.99 -4.96 -1.31
N ASP A 267 -1.17 -4.16 -2.00
CA ASP A 267 -1.15 -4.14 -3.47
C ASP A 267 -0.62 -5.46 -4.03
N ASP A 268 0.43 -6.01 -3.44
CA ASP A 268 0.98 -7.33 -3.80
C ASP A 268 -0.04 -8.45 -3.53
N LEU A 269 -0.72 -8.41 -2.37
CA LEU A 269 -1.80 -9.35 -2.05
C LEU A 269 -2.94 -9.25 -3.05
N LYS A 270 -3.34 -8.02 -3.44
CA LYS A 270 -4.41 -7.80 -4.42
C LYS A 270 -4.10 -8.43 -5.78
N GLN A 271 -2.83 -8.42 -6.19
CA GLN A 271 -2.39 -9.11 -7.41
C GLN A 271 -2.35 -10.63 -7.22
N ALA A 272 -1.83 -11.11 -6.11
CA ALA A 272 -1.70 -12.54 -5.82
C ALA A 272 -3.06 -13.26 -5.76
N VAL A 273 -4.06 -12.66 -5.13
CA VAL A 273 -5.39 -13.28 -4.98
C VAL A 273 -6.18 -13.40 -6.28
N GLN A 274 -5.79 -12.67 -7.35
CA GLN A 274 -6.43 -12.86 -8.66
C GLN A 274 -6.24 -14.27 -9.20
N ASN A 275 -5.12 -14.90 -8.86
CA ASN A 275 -4.81 -16.27 -9.26
C ASN A 275 -5.68 -17.31 -8.52
N ALA A 276 -6.28 -16.96 -7.38
CA ALA A 276 -7.15 -17.85 -6.62
C ALA A 276 -8.43 -18.26 -7.38
N SER A 277 -8.79 -17.51 -8.43
CA SER A 277 -9.89 -17.88 -9.33
C SER A 277 -9.66 -19.22 -10.03
N TYR A 278 -8.41 -19.62 -10.25
CA TYR A 278 -8.07 -20.94 -10.83
C TYR A 278 -8.39 -22.09 -9.87
N GLU A 279 -8.40 -21.83 -8.56
CA GLU A 279 -8.71 -22.80 -7.52
C GLU A 279 -10.22 -22.82 -7.17
N GLN A 280 -11.08 -22.14 -7.93
CA GLN A 280 -12.51 -21.99 -7.67
C GLN A 280 -12.84 -21.35 -6.32
N LYS A 281 -11.90 -20.61 -5.73
CA LYS A 281 -12.11 -19.86 -4.51
C LYS A 281 -12.52 -18.42 -4.85
N ASP A 282 -13.30 -17.79 -3.98
CA ASP A 282 -13.64 -16.35 -4.14
C ASP A 282 -12.42 -15.48 -3.80
N PRO A 283 -11.84 -14.78 -4.78
CA PRO A 283 -10.67 -13.94 -4.55
C PRO A 283 -10.92 -12.82 -3.51
N LEU A 284 -12.13 -12.28 -3.45
CA LEU A 284 -12.48 -11.22 -2.52
C LEU A 284 -12.50 -11.72 -1.07
N LEU A 285 -13.01 -12.93 -0.84
CA LEU A 285 -13.03 -13.54 0.48
C LEU A 285 -11.59 -13.80 0.97
N ILE A 286 -10.74 -14.34 0.11
CA ILE A 286 -9.33 -14.58 0.44
C ILE A 286 -8.62 -13.26 0.74
N TYR A 287 -8.85 -12.24 -0.10
CA TYR A 287 -8.30 -10.91 0.15
C TYR A 287 -8.70 -10.35 1.51
N LYS A 288 -9.97 -10.44 1.89
CA LYS A 288 -10.46 -9.99 3.21
C LYS A 288 -9.76 -10.70 4.37
N LEU A 289 -9.61 -12.02 4.29
CA LEU A 289 -8.98 -12.82 5.34
C LEU A 289 -7.48 -12.53 5.46
N GLU A 290 -6.77 -12.54 4.33
CA GLU A 290 -5.32 -12.33 4.33
C GLU A 290 -4.96 -10.86 4.65
N SER A 291 -5.73 -9.88 4.14
CA SER A 291 -5.52 -8.47 4.48
C SER A 291 -5.73 -8.18 5.97
N PHE A 292 -6.65 -8.89 6.63
CA PHE A 292 -6.82 -8.78 8.09
C PHE A 292 -5.59 -9.31 8.84
N LYS A 293 -5.04 -10.45 8.42
CA LYS A 293 -3.81 -11.00 9.02
C LYS A 293 -2.62 -10.05 8.82
N LEU A 294 -2.43 -9.55 7.60
CA LEU A 294 -1.39 -8.57 7.29
C LEU A 294 -1.54 -7.31 8.16
N PHE A 295 -2.75 -6.81 8.31
CA PHE A 295 -3.02 -5.63 9.14
C PHE A 295 -2.69 -5.88 10.62
N LYS A 296 -3.08 -7.04 11.17
CA LYS A 296 -2.74 -7.43 12.54
C LYS A 296 -1.22 -7.51 12.73
N ASN A 297 -0.51 -8.13 11.79
CA ASN A 297 0.95 -8.23 11.81
C ASN A 297 1.61 -6.85 11.71
N MET A 298 1.10 -5.97 10.84
CA MET A 298 1.58 -4.60 10.72
C MET A 298 1.42 -3.83 12.02
N VAL A 299 0.25 -3.91 12.68
CA VAL A 299 -0.01 -3.22 13.97
C VAL A 299 0.94 -3.74 15.05
N ASN A 300 1.11 -5.05 15.17
CA ASN A 300 2.03 -5.66 16.14
C ASN A 300 3.49 -5.26 15.87
N GLY A 301 3.92 -5.32 14.61
CA GLY A 301 5.27 -4.90 14.22
C GLY A 301 5.52 -3.40 14.43
N MET A 302 4.53 -2.56 14.16
CA MET A 302 4.56 -1.11 14.43
C MET A 302 4.70 -0.83 15.93
N ASN A 303 3.90 -1.52 16.77
CA ASN A 303 3.96 -1.38 18.23
C ASN A 303 5.34 -1.78 18.73
N ALA A 304 5.84 -2.96 18.39
CA ALA A 304 7.14 -3.46 18.80
C ALA A 304 8.30 -2.52 18.34
N LYS A 305 8.24 -2.01 17.12
CA LYS A 305 9.22 -1.07 16.58
C LYS A 305 9.22 0.25 17.35
N ALA A 306 8.04 0.85 17.55
CA ALA A 306 7.90 2.09 18.29
C ALA A 306 8.40 1.95 19.74
N VAL A 307 7.98 0.89 20.44
CA VAL A 307 8.41 0.57 21.80
C VAL A 307 9.93 0.40 21.84
N SER A 308 10.51 -0.39 20.95
CA SER A 308 11.96 -0.63 20.91
C SER A 308 12.76 0.66 20.70
N ILE A 309 12.32 1.58 19.85
CA ILE A 309 12.99 2.87 19.66
C ILE A 309 12.84 3.77 20.89
N LEU A 310 11.64 3.83 21.46
CA LEU A 310 11.37 4.62 22.67
C LEU A 310 12.18 4.14 23.87
N MET A 311 12.26 2.81 24.06
CA MET A 311 13.01 2.19 25.14
C MET A 311 14.53 2.33 24.98
N ARG A 312 15.06 2.55 23.77
CA ARG A 312 16.49 2.82 23.52
C ARG A 312 16.85 4.28 23.55
N GLY A 313 15.85 5.18 23.39
CA GLY A 313 16.05 6.62 23.27
C GLY A 313 16.88 7.18 24.43
N GLN A 314 17.95 7.91 24.08
CA GLN A 314 18.79 8.62 25.03
C GLN A 314 19.41 9.86 24.41
N ILE A 315 19.67 10.89 25.20
CA ILE A 315 20.43 12.04 24.74
C ILE A 315 21.91 11.65 24.73
N PRO A 316 22.62 11.79 23.58
CA PRO A 316 24.04 11.47 23.54
C PRO A 316 24.80 12.36 24.53
N ASN A 317 25.66 11.78 25.36
CA ASN A 317 26.58 12.54 26.19
C ASN A 317 27.54 13.29 25.26
N LEU A 318 27.26 14.57 25.05
CA LEU A 318 28.20 15.49 24.45
C LEU A 318 29.27 15.79 25.51
N GLN A 319 30.21 14.86 25.70
CA GLN A 319 31.49 15.27 26.28
C GLN A 319 32.08 16.26 25.27
N PRO A 320 32.53 17.46 25.71
CA PRO A 320 33.28 18.33 24.82
C PRO A 320 34.38 17.48 24.23
N ALA A 321 34.46 17.45 22.91
CA ALA A 321 35.59 16.81 22.25
C ALA A 321 36.82 17.56 22.75
N GLU A 322 37.50 17.02 23.75
CA GLU A 322 38.87 17.38 24.04
C GLU A 322 39.59 17.28 22.72
N GLN A 323 40.13 18.40 22.30
CA GLN A 323 40.88 18.59 21.08
C GLN A 323 41.83 17.42 20.91
N GLN A 324 41.44 16.40 20.16
CA GLN A 324 42.39 15.50 19.57
C GLN A 324 43.17 16.31 18.54
N GLN A 325 44.27 16.91 19.02
CA GLN A 325 45.32 17.42 18.16
C GLN A 325 45.67 16.30 17.15
N PRO A 326 45.73 16.60 15.86
CA PRO A 326 46.21 15.61 14.90
C PRO A 326 47.63 15.25 15.28
N GLN A 327 47.83 14.05 15.81
CA GLN A 327 49.17 13.46 15.93
C GLN A 327 49.73 13.35 14.54
N SER A 328 50.69 14.24 14.26
CA SER A 328 51.57 14.18 13.13
C SER A 328 52.41 12.90 13.22
N ASN A 329 52.01 11.83 12.57
CA ASN A 329 52.87 10.71 12.31
C ASN A 329 53.84 11.09 11.21
N SER A 330 55.05 11.34 11.68
CA SER A 330 56.28 11.49 10.88
C SER A 330 56.55 10.28 10.01
N THR A 331 56.82 10.61 8.75
CA THR A 331 57.82 10.00 7.85
C THR A 331 57.84 8.49 7.67
N THR A 332 57.38 8.09 6.49
CA THR A 332 58.18 7.13 5.71
C THR A 332 58.18 7.56 4.24
N SER A 333 59.36 7.95 3.78
CA SER A 333 59.73 8.29 2.43
C SER A 333 59.58 7.10 1.50
N VAL A 334 58.78 7.22 0.43
CA VAL A 334 58.90 6.38 -0.74
C VAL A 334 58.82 7.24 -2.00
N SER A 335 59.98 7.35 -2.59
CA SER A 335 60.39 7.53 -3.98
C SER A 335 59.35 7.96 -5.02
N SER A 336 59.68 9.09 -5.61
CA SER A 336 59.21 9.71 -6.84
C SER A 336 59.11 8.76 -8.04
N ARG A 337 57.96 8.73 -8.69
CA ARG A 337 57.84 8.50 -10.13
C ARG A 337 56.89 9.54 -10.72
N GLN A 338 57.47 10.47 -11.48
CA GLN A 338 56.78 11.38 -12.39
C GLN A 338 56.18 10.61 -13.57
N PRO A 339 54.99 10.94 -14.02
CA PRO A 339 54.60 10.75 -15.41
C PRO A 339 54.72 12.08 -16.16
N SER A 340 55.34 11.97 -17.30
CA SER A 340 55.61 12.97 -18.30
C SER A 340 54.42 13.77 -18.80
N ALA A 341 54.65 15.06 -19.02
CA ALA A 341 53.73 16.02 -19.62
C ALA A 341 53.48 15.72 -21.10
N ALA A 342 52.23 15.82 -21.53
CA ALA A 342 51.84 15.97 -22.92
C ALA A 342 51.45 17.43 -23.19
N PRO A 343 51.63 17.95 -24.40
CA PRO A 343 51.68 19.40 -24.67
C PRO A 343 50.29 20.05 -24.77
N VAL A 344 50.21 21.26 -24.24
CA VAL A 344 49.03 22.14 -24.29
C VAL A 344 49.04 22.92 -25.59
N SER A 345 47.96 22.84 -26.37
CA SER A 345 47.69 23.75 -27.49
C SER A 345 46.85 24.94 -27.05
N PRO A 346 47.09 26.17 -27.57
CA PRO A 346 46.45 27.38 -27.12
C PRO A 346 45.03 27.52 -27.67
N LEU A 347 44.07 27.77 -26.79
CA LEU A 347 42.69 28.13 -27.14
C LEU A 347 42.58 29.63 -27.44
N GLY A 348 42.01 29.94 -28.60
CA GLY A 348 41.57 31.29 -28.98
C GLY A 348 40.29 31.73 -28.21
N PRO A 349 40.02 33.05 -28.16
CA PRO A 349 38.91 33.58 -27.36
C PRO A 349 37.56 33.47 -28.08
N GLY A 350 36.56 32.84 -27.44
CA GLY A 350 35.19 32.93 -27.86
C GLY A 350 34.41 31.64 -28.00
N ALA A 351 34.18 30.93 -26.90
CA ALA A 351 33.12 29.95 -26.85
C ALA A 351 32.41 30.00 -25.48
N MET A 352 31.18 30.42 -25.48
CA MET A 352 30.27 30.34 -24.31
C MET A 352 30.09 28.87 -23.91
N PRO A 353 30.01 28.54 -22.60
CA PRO A 353 29.78 27.17 -22.17
C PRO A 353 28.40 26.71 -22.61
N ALA A 354 28.36 25.62 -23.35
CA ALA A 354 27.12 24.94 -23.71
C ALA A 354 26.35 24.53 -22.44
N ARG A 355 25.10 24.99 -22.33
CA ARG A 355 24.13 24.54 -21.34
C ARG A 355 24.01 23.02 -21.39
N ARG A 356 24.33 22.35 -20.30
CA ARG A 356 24.00 20.93 -20.12
C ARG A 356 22.48 20.78 -20.29
N PRO A 357 21.99 19.84 -21.09
CA PRO A 357 20.58 19.56 -21.16
C PRO A 357 20.14 19.04 -19.77
N ASN A 358 19.14 19.71 -19.19
CA ASN A 358 18.38 19.18 -18.06
C ASN A 358 17.86 17.79 -18.45
N PRO A 359 17.97 16.78 -17.58
CA PRO A 359 17.24 15.54 -17.81
C PRO A 359 15.78 15.88 -17.82
N GLY A 360 15.19 15.89 -19.02
CA GLY A 360 13.79 16.14 -19.23
C GLY A 360 12.98 15.15 -18.38
N TYR A 361 12.09 15.68 -17.57
CA TYR A 361 10.97 14.91 -17.05
C TYR A 361 10.17 14.44 -18.27
N THR A 362 10.38 13.19 -18.66
CA THR A 362 9.45 12.47 -19.50
C THR A 362 8.24 12.21 -18.60
N THR A 363 7.18 12.98 -18.80
CA THR A 363 5.86 12.62 -18.34
C THR A 363 5.47 11.35 -19.10
N HIS A 364 5.78 10.19 -18.55
CA HIS A 364 5.09 8.98 -18.91
C HIS A 364 3.64 9.20 -18.49
N LYS A 365 2.78 9.43 -19.48
CA LYS A 365 1.36 9.24 -19.34
C LYS A 365 1.22 7.74 -19.08
N GLU A 366 1.05 7.35 -17.82
CA GLU A 366 0.68 5.98 -17.46
C GLU A 366 -0.68 5.74 -18.13
N GLU A 367 -0.65 5.07 -19.27
CA GLU A 367 -1.83 4.41 -19.80
C GLU A 367 -2.26 3.40 -18.76
N TYR A 368 -3.45 3.59 -18.19
CA TYR A 368 -4.07 2.70 -17.25
C TYR A 368 -4.00 1.26 -17.79
N PRO A 369 -3.44 0.29 -17.07
CA PRO A 369 -3.29 -1.11 -17.52
C PRO A 369 -4.61 -1.83 -17.76
N GLY A 370 -5.74 -1.15 -17.64
CA GLY A 370 -7.07 -1.74 -17.83
C GLY A 370 -7.43 -2.09 -19.27
N GLN A 371 -6.85 -1.47 -20.29
CA GLN A 371 -7.25 -1.73 -21.67
C GLN A 371 -6.54 -2.94 -22.27
N ASP A 372 -5.30 -3.19 -21.91
CA ASP A 372 -4.56 -4.35 -22.43
C ASP A 372 -4.92 -5.65 -21.71
N ALA A 373 -5.24 -5.60 -20.42
CA ALA A 373 -5.79 -6.75 -19.69
C ALA A 373 -7.17 -7.15 -20.23
N GLN A 374 -7.96 -6.19 -20.67
CA GLN A 374 -9.28 -6.44 -21.29
C GLN A 374 -9.16 -7.02 -22.69
N ARG A 375 -8.13 -6.63 -23.45
CA ARG A 375 -7.81 -7.21 -24.77
C ARG A 375 -7.22 -8.62 -24.67
N GLN A 376 -6.45 -8.91 -23.61
CA GLN A 376 -5.90 -10.25 -23.37
C GLN A 376 -6.95 -11.22 -22.82
N ALA A 377 -7.90 -10.77 -22.04
CA ALA A 377 -9.01 -11.60 -21.55
C ALA A 377 -10.02 -11.96 -22.66
N MET A 378 -10.08 -11.19 -23.75
CA MET A 378 -10.92 -11.46 -24.91
C MET A 378 -10.22 -12.25 -26.04
N ARG A 379 -8.88 -12.31 -26.04
CA ARG A 379 -8.11 -13.24 -26.88
C ARG A 379 -7.81 -14.46 -26.03
N GLY A 380 -8.54 -15.54 -26.26
CA GLY A 380 -8.18 -16.86 -25.75
C GLY A 380 -6.73 -17.18 -26.13
N PRO A 381 -6.03 -18.03 -25.35
CA PRO A 381 -4.62 -18.28 -25.53
C PRO A 381 -4.35 -18.85 -26.93
N GLN A 382 -3.72 -18.05 -27.77
CA GLN A 382 -3.16 -18.56 -29.03
C GLN A 382 -1.83 -19.23 -28.73
N GLY A 383 -1.82 -20.54 -28.99
CA GLY A 383 -0.64 -21.26 -29.41
C GLY A 383 0.29 -21.79 -28.34
N HIS A 384 -0.17 -22.82 -27.63
CA HIS A 384 0.69 -23.97 -27.36
C HIS A 384 -0.01 -25.20 -27.91
N GLN A 385 0.70 -26.03 -28.69
CA GLN A 385 0.27 -27.28 -29.21
C GLN A 385 -0.23 -28.17 -28.06
N VAL A 386 -1.53 -28.30 -27.96
CA VAL A 386 -2.17 -29.20 -27.01
C VAL A 386 -2.03 -30.60 -27.54
N THR A 387 -1.23 -31.40 -26.89
CA THR A 387 -1.32 -32.86 -26.96
C THR A 387 -2.72 -33.25 -26.50
N ASN A 388 -3.45 -33.90 -27.39
CA ASN A 388 -4.74 -34.59 -27.28
C ASN A 388 -5.67 -34.16 -26.13
N PRO A 389 -6.87 -33.63 -26.46
CA PRO A 389 -7.88 -33.35 -25.45
C PRO A 389 -8.38 -34.67 -24.84
N ILE A 390 -8.36 -34.77 -23.52
CA ILE A 390 -9.12 -35.79 -22.78
C ILE A 390 -10.58 -35.53 -23.09
N ILE A 391 -11.19 -36.42 -23.87
CA ILE A 391 -12.62 -36.39 -24.19
C ILE A 391 -13.36 -36.70 -22.89
N ALA A 392 -13.97 -35.68 -22.28
CA ALA A 392 -14.90 -35.86 -21.19
C ALA A 392 -16.07 -36.69 -21.74
N GLU A 393 -16.35 -37.84 -21.13
CA GLU A 393 -17.48 -38.69 -21.49
C GLU A 393 -18.77 -37.89 -21.46
N LYS A 394 -19.49 -37.90 -22.58
CA LYS A 394 -20.76 -37.22 -22.78
C LYS A 394 -21.76 -37.77 -21.77
N LYS A 395 -22.17 -37.01 -20.76
CA LYS A 395 -23.21 -37.43 -19.81
C LYS A 395 -24.50 -37.76 -20.60
N VAL A 396 -24.90 -39.02 -20.60
CA VAL A 396 -26.09 -39.50 -21.30
C VAL A 396 -27.33 -38.97 -20.60
N GLY A 397 -28.16 -38.24 -21.33
CA GLY A 397 -29.43 -37.70 -20.82
C GLY A 397 -30.44 -38.83 -20.55
N ARG A 398 -31.36 -38.59 -19.60
CA ARG A 398 -32.38 -39.58 -19.17
C ARG A 398 -33.22 -40.14 -20.32
N ASN A 399 -33.42 -39.38 -21.39
CA ASN A 399 -34.23 -39.77 -22.56
C ASN A 399 -33.39 -40.20 -23.77
N ASP A 400 -32.06 -40.17 -23.70
CA ASP A 400 -31.18 -40.56 -24.77
C ASP A 400 -31.13 -42.11 -24.93
N PRO A 401 -30.77 -42.63 -26.10
CA PRO A 401 -30.58 -44.07 -26.29
C PRO A 401 -29.47 -44.57 -25.39
N CYS A 402 -29.69 -45.70 -24.76
CA CYS A 402 -28.73 -46.27 -23.82
C CYS A 402 -27.43 -46.70 -24.55
N PRO A 403 -26.26 -46.34 -24.07
CA PRO A 403 -24.97 -46.65 -24.72
C PRO A 403 -24.65 -48.15 -24.75
N CYS A 404 -25.44 -49.01 -24.07
CA CYS A 404 -25.29 -50.47 -24.15
C CYS A 404 -25.80 -51.13 -25.45
N GLY A 405 -26.30 -50.36 -26.41
CA GLY A 405 -26.78 -50.86 -27.70
C GLY A 405 -28.15 -51.57 -27.66
N SER A 406 -28.89 -51.53 -26.54
CA SER A 406 -30.18 -52.20 -26.37
C SER A 406 -31.37 -51.52 -27.08
N GLY A 407 -31.18 -50.37 -27.74
CA GLY A 407 -32.23 -49.60 -28.39
C GLY A 407 -33.24 -48.96 -27.45
N LYS A 408 -33.12 -49.17 -26.13
CA LYS A 408 -34.00 -48.58 -25.12
C LYS A 408 -33.47 -47.24 -24.61
N LYS A 409 -34.37 -46.30 -24.20
CA LYS A 409 -33.98 -45.06 -23.57
C LYS A 409 -33.24 -45.32 -22.25
N TYR A 410 -32.23 -44.50 -21.91
CA TYR A 410 -31.36 -44.70 -20.74
C TYR A 410 -32.15 -44.92 -19.45
N LYS A 411 -33.24 -44.15 -19.21
CA LYS A 411 -34.15 -44.30 -18.04
C LYS A 411 -34.82 -45.69 -17.96
N ASN A 412 -34.97 -46.38 -19.08
CA ASN A 412 -35.64 -47.68 -19.14
C ASN A 412 -34.65 -48.86 -19.22
N CYS A 413 -33.33 -48.57 -19.13
CA CYS A 413 -32.27 -49.56 -19.18
C CYS A 413 -31.31 -49.35 -17.97
N HIS A 414 -30.13 -48.81 -18.16
CA HIS A 414 -29.11 -48.61 -17.10
C HIS A 414 -29.41 -47.45 -16.16
N GLY A 415 -30.31 -46.52 -16.51
CA GLY A 415 -30.80 -45.45 -15.67
C GLY A 415 -32.09 -45.80 -14.88
N LYS A 416 -32.42 -47.05 -14.74
CA LYS A 416 -33.62 -47.53 -14.01
C LYS A 416 -33.27 -47.63 -12.53
N GLY A 417 -33.37 -46.47 -11.80
CA GLY A 417 -33.05 -46.42 -10.37
C GLY A 417 -32.34 -45.14 -9.93
N MET A 418 -32.12 -44.20 -10.86
CA MET A 418 -31.66 -42.83 -10.55
C MET A 418 -32.82 -41.83 -10.62
#